data_bb0605b564b7ff7a419497ab9956915e
#
_entry.id   bb0605b564b7ff7a419497ab9956915e
#
_cell.length_a   1.000
_cell.length_b   1.000
_cell.length_c   1.000
_cell.angle_alpha   90.00
_cell.angle_beta   90.00
_cell.angle_gamma   90.00
#
_symmetry.space_group_name_H-M   'P 1'
#
loop_
_entity.id
_entity.type
_entity.pdbx_description
1 polymer ?
#
loop_
_entity_poly.entity_id
_entity_poly.type
_entity_poly.pdbx_seq_one_letter_code
_entity_poly.pdbx_strand_id
1 'polypeptide(L)'
;MTRFRHSSKVQRWLAACSALVLIAMAVLIPATAVRAAALTDPVLVWNANAIAVIHGPNPPPVTDPPTPPGLGHAPPLSALDLAMVHGAIYDAVNAIDKGHKAYNSGLSAPSSASQAAAVAQAAHDVLIGITPAALTAVKDRIDAMLAASLGPIADSPAKAAGILIGQQSAAAMLLARANDGRLDVEPFPIGTGVGVWRTVPPLSNNVFGQFATVTPLTNRPIDKFRTSGMYPITSPEYAADFNEVKALGAQSGSSRTAAQTLLAGFVSANPVPYMNQGLRNIAVAKGLSTPAQALLFAQTSLGSADALIACFNDKLAWKAWRPQTAIHEAATDGNPATAPDATWTSLFATPGYPDQPSGYNCYTAGLWHGARLFFGTDRVSFTLTSPGVPANPAAGNPVGVAGSTRSYHRFTGVIRDTIDGRILNGYHFRKADVDGAWIGKKAAQWLDKHYFAPVP
;
A
#
# COMPACT_ATOMS: atom_id res chain seq x y z
N MET A 1 -80.56 42.74 -16.75
CA MET A 1 -80.48 41.32 -17.15
C MET A 1 -79.17 41.14 -17.93
N THR A 2 -78.11 40.74 -17.27
CA THR A 2 -76.81 40.51 -17.92
C THR A 2 -76.19 39.24 -17.35
N ARG A 3 -76.07 38.23 -18.20
CA ARG A 3 -75.52 36.89 -17.87
C ARG A 3 -74.01 36.95 -17.89
N PHE A 4 -73.34 36.61 -16.77
CA PHE A 4 -71.93 36.35 -16.71
C PHE A 4 -71.60 34.93 -17.21
N ARG A 5 -70.75 34.88 -18.23
CA ARG A 5 -70.09 33.65 -18.70
C ARG A 5 -68.83 33.40 -17.87
N HIS A 6 -68.79 32.31 -17.10
CA HIS A 6 -67.60 31.85 -16.45
C HIS A 6 -66.65 31.14 -17.41
N SER A 7 -65.42 31.58 -17.43
CA SER A 7 -64.38 31.14 -18.38
C SER A 7 -63.72 29.86 -17.93
N SER A 8 -63.55 28.97 -18.88
CA SER A 8 -63.01 27.59 -18.85
C SER A 8 -61.48 27.53 -18.64
N LYS A 9 -60.84 28.49 -17.95
CA LYS A 9 -59.38 28.50 -17.78
C LYS A 9 -58.86 27.87 -16.50
N VAL A 10 -59.71 27.55 -15.53
CA VAL A 10 -59.28 26.99 -14.24
C VAL A 10 -59.17 25.43 -14.29
N GLN A 11 -59.81 24.75 -15.24
CA GLN A 11 -59.72 23.29 -15.31
C GLN A 11 -58.52 22.75 -16.08
N ARG A 12 -57.69 23.60 -16.72
CA ARG A 12 -56.43 23.16 -17.41
C ARG A 12 -55.19 23.21 -16.57
N TRP A 13 -55.22 23.77 -15.38
CA TRP A 13 -54.07 23.83 -14.47
C TRP A 13 -53.98 22.69 -13.46
N LEU A 14 -55.05 21.96 -13.23
CA LEU A 14 -55.06 20.80 -12.34
C LEU A 14 -54.66 19.48 -13.00
N ALA A 15 -54.64 19.45 -14.34
CA ALA A 15 -54.19 18.25 -15.09
C ALA A 15 -52.66 18.26 -15.39
N ALA A 16 -52.01 19.40 -15.26
CA ALA A 16 -50.55 19.51 -15.51
C ALA A 16 -49.67 19.24 -14.29
N CYS A 17 -50.23 19.28 -13.08
CA CYS A 17 -49.48 18.99 -11.85
C CYS A 17 -49.50 17.50 -11.45
N SER A 18 -50.35 16.67 -12.03
CA SER A 18 -50.41 15.22 -11.73
C SER A 18 -49.49 14.37 -12.61
N ALA A 19 -48.91 14.95 -13.66
CA ALA A 19 -48.00 14.22 -14.58
C ALA A 19 -46.49 14.41 -14.23
N LEU A 20 -46.14 15.25 -13.23
CA LEU A 20 -44.74 15.52 -12.83
C LEU A 20 -44.33 14.87 -11.52
N VAL A 21 -45.21 14.11 -10.87
CA VAL A 21 -44.91 13.39 -9.61
C VAL A 21 -44.58 11.90 -9.85
N LEU A 22 -44.69 11.41 -11.09
CA LEU A 22 -44.49 9.98 -11.41
C LEU A 22 -43.15 9.65 -12.10
N ILE A 23 -42.19 10.58 -12.16
CA ILE A 23 -40.84 10.33 -12.76
C ILE A 23 -39.71 10.48 -11.72
N ALA A 24 -39.99 10.57 -10.46
CA ALA A 24 -38.97 10.58 -9.39
C ALA A 24 -38.98 9.31 -8.52
N MET A 25 -39.52 8.21 -9.02
CA MET A 25 -39.14 6.86 -8.57
C MET A 25 -38.00 6.34 -9.48
N ALA A 26 -36.89 7.09 -9.49
CA ALA A 26 -35.64 6.58 -9.99
C ALA A 26 -35.18 5.47 -9.05
N VAL A 27 -35.30 4.24 -9.52
CA VAL A 27 -34.37 3.16 -9.38
C VAL A 27 -33.36 3.38 -8.22
N LEU A 28 -33.83 3.14 -7.00
CA LEU A 28 -32.98 2.59 -5.96
C LEU A 28 -32.59 1.19 -6.44
N ILE A 29 -31.54 1.13 -7.30
CA ILE A 29 -30.78 -0.10 -7.45
C ILE A 29 -30.28 -0.39 -6.04
N PRO A 30 -30.72 -1.46 -5.35
CA PRO A 30 -30.08 -1.86 -4.13
C PRO A 30 -28.61 -2.00 -4.51
N ALA A 31 -27.70 -1.41 -3.74
CA ALA A 31 -26.30 -1.72 -3.79
C ALA A 31 -26.22 -3.22 -3.43
N THR A 32 -26.41 -4.07 -4.45
CA THR A 32 -26.11 -5.48 -4.36
C THR A 32 -24.65 -5.50 -4.00
N ALA A 33 -24.35 -5.88 -2.76
CA ALA A 33 -23.02 -6.22 -2.33
C ALA A 33 -22.45 -7.10 -3.44
N VAL A 34 -21.48 -6.57 -4.20
CA VAL A 34 -20.75 -7.35 -5.16
C VAL A 34 -20.10 -8.43 -4.34
N ARG A 35 -20.73 -9.61 -4.33
CA ARG A 35 -20.18 -10.80 -3.68
C ARG A 35 -18.83 -10.97 -4.34
N ALA A 36 -17.75 -10.77 -3.58
CA ALA A 36 -16.39 -10.92 -4.08
C ALA A 36 -16.34 -12.27 -4.79
N ALA A 37 -16.10 -12.26 -6.09
CA ALA A 37 -15.94 -13.50 -6.85
C ALA A 37 -14.83 -14.29 -6.15
N ALA A 38 -15.07 -15.57 -5.88
CA ALA A 38 -14.07 -16.40 -5.25
C ALA A 38 -12.80 -16.35 -6.10
N LEU A 39 -11.67 -16.04 -5.49
CA LEU A 39 -10.39 -16.05 -6.18
C LEU A 39 -10.10 -17.52 -6.58
N THR A 40 -9.92 -17.79 -7.85
CA THR A 40 -9.69 -19.14 -8.37
C THR A 40 -8.26 -19.33 -8.88
N ASP A 41 -7.62 -18.26 -9.34
CA ASP A 41 -6.22 -18.35 -9.77
C ASP A 41 -5.28 -18.46 -8.56
N PRO A 42 -4.32 -19.41 -8.58
CA PRO A 42 -3.44 -19.68 -7.44
C PRO A 42 -2.60 -18.48 -7.00
N VAL A 43 -2.16 -17.61 -7.93
CA VAL A 43 -1.40 -16.39 -7.58
C VAL A 43 -2.26 -15.42 -6.78
N LEU A 44 -3.51 -15.21 -7.18
CA LEU A 44 -4.44 -14.32 -6.45
C LEU A 44 -4.81 -14.88 -5.08
N VAL A 45 -5.04 -16.18 -4.99
CA VAL A 45 -5.31 -16.87 -3.73
C VAL A 45 -4.13 -16.70 -2.77
N TRP A 46 -2.90 -16.95 -3.23
CA TRP A 46 -1.73 -16.85 -2.37
C TRP A 46 -1.28 -15.43 -2.10
N ASN A 47 -1.58 -14.45 -2.96
CA ASN A 47 -1.45 -13.04 -2.57
C ASN A 47 -2.37 -12.69 -1.40
N ALA A 48 -3.64 -13.13 -1.42
CA ALA A 48 -4.56 -12.90 -0.31
C ALA A 48 -4.12 -13.64 0.97
N ASN A 49 -3.71 -14.89 0.86
CA ASN A 49 -3.20 -15.71 1.97
C ASN A 49 -1.94 -15.09 2.59
N ALA A 50 -0.97 -14.71 1.77
CA ALA A 50 0.26 -14.08 2.24
C ALA A 50 -0.02 -12.79 3.02
N ILE A 51 -0.88 -11.92 2.49
CA ILE A 51 -1.27 -10.69 3.18
C ILE A 51 -1.96 -11.01 4.51
N ALA A 52 -2.86 -11.98 4.54
CA ALA A 52 -3.57 -12.37 5.76
C ALA A 52 -2.64 -12.96 6.82
N VAL A 53 -1.57 -13.66 6.43
CA VAL A 53 -0.55 -14.16 7.34
C VAL A 53 0.39 -13.05 7.80
N ILE A 54 0.97 -12.29 6.87
CA ILE A 54 1.98 -11.27 7.16
C ILE A 54 1.39 -10.12 7.99
N HIS A 55 0.17 -9.68 7.65
CA HIS A 55 -0.48 -8.54 8.30
C HIS A 55 -1.40 -8.94 9.46
N GLY A 56 -1.78 -10.20 9.58
CA GLY A 56 -2.62 -10.67 10.69
C GLY A 56 -1.98 -10.39 12.04
N PRO A 57 -2.80 -10.16 13.09
CA PRO A 57 -2.30 -9.78 14.42
C PRO A 57 -1.54 -10.92 15.10
N ASN A 58 -0.55 -10.54 15.91
CA ASN A 58 0.19 -11.43 16.78
C ASN A 58 0.42 -10.79 18.16
N PRO A 59 -0.17 -11.28 19.25
CA PRO A 59 -1.20 -12.31 19.28
C PRO A 59 -2.52 -11.86 18.64
N PRO A 60 -3.36 -12.81 18.16
CA PRO A 60 -4.67 -12.44 17.64
C PRO A 60 -5.53 -11.84 18.76
N PRO A 61 -6.33 -10.78 18.47
CA PRO A 61 -7.26 -10.23 19.46
C PRO A 61 -8.36 -11.25 19.78
N VAL A 62 -8.88 -11.18 21.00
CA VAL A 62 -10.09 -11.95 21.38
C VAL A 62 -11.28 -11.27 20.71
N THR A 63 -11.82 -11.90 19.70
CA THR A 63 -12.97 -11.42 18.90
C THR A 63 -13.94 -12.57 18.69
N ASP A 64 -15.18 -12.27 18.33
CA ASP A 64 -16.16 -13.26 17.90
C ASP A 64 -16.70 -12.88 16.52
N PRO A 65 -16.40 -13.62 15.44
CA PRO A 65 -15.47 -14.78 15.40
C PRO A 65 -14.01 -14.39 15.65
N PRO A 66 -13.17 -15.31 16.13
CA PRO A 66 -11.76 -15.02 16.42
C PRO A 66 -10.99 -14.63 15.13
N THR A 67 -10.20 -13.57 15.26
CA THR A 67 -9.30 -13.17 14.15
C THR A 67 -8.18 -14.19 13.99
N PRO A 68 -7.96 -14.74 12.79
CA PRO A 68 -6.91 -15.72 12.58
C PRO A 68 -5.51 -15.16 12.90
N PRO A 69 -4.62 -15.96 13.50
CA PRO A 69 -3.27 -15.52 13.86
C PRO A 69 -2.44 -15.17 12.62
N GLY A 70 -1.52 -14.23 12.79
CA GLY A 70 -0.56 -13.81 11.77
C GLY A 70 0.71 -13.24 12.39
N LEU A 71 1.58 -12.66 11.57
CA LEU A 71 2.88 -12.13 12.01
C LEU A 71 2.75 -10.73 12.63
N GLY A 72 1.72 -9.98 12.30
CA GLY A 72 1.50 -8.61 12.77
C GLY A 72 2.55 -7.62 12.26
N HIS A 73 3.16 -7.89 11.11
CA HIS A 73 4.24 -7.06 10.59
C HIS A 73 3.74 -5.66 10.18
N ALA A 74 4.52 -4.65 10.57
CA ALA A 74 4.28 -3.26 10.16
C ALA A 74 4.51 -3.06 8.65
N PRO A 75 3.94 -1.99 8.05
CA PRO A 75 3.95 -1.82 6.59
C PRO A 75 5.32 -1.96 5.91
N PRO A 76 6.45 -1.44 6.42
CA PRO A 76 7.75 -1.64 5.76
C PRO A 76 8.16 -3.11 5.67
N LEU A 77 8.06 -3.85 6.79
CA LEU A 77 8.40 -5.26 6.82
C LEU A 77 7.41 -6.09 6.00
N SER A 78 6.10 -5.80 6.11
CA SER A 78 5.07 -6.47 5.32
C SER A 78 5.32 -6.39 3.81
N ALA A 79 5.81 -5.24 3.33
CA ALA A 79 6.09 -5.04 1.91
C ALA A 79 7.29 -5.89 1.44
N LEU A 80 8.34 -6.00 2.27
CA LEU A 80 9.51 -6.82 1.96
C LEU A 80 9.16 -8.31 1.96
N ASP A 81 8.44 -8.78 2.97
CA ASP A 81 8.02 -10.17 3.06
C ASP A 81 7.09 -10.58 1.90
N LEU A 82 6.16 -9.69 1.53
CA LEU A 82 5.29 -9.93 0.38
C LEU A 82 6.08 -9.96 -0.93
N ALA A 83 7.13 -9.14 -1.05
CA ALA A 83 8.02 -9.16 -2.21
C ALA A 83 8.82 -10.47 -2.29
N MET A 84 9.24 -11.04 -1.16
CA MET A 84 9.87 -12.37 -1.12
C MET A 84 8.90 -13.46 -1.60
N VAL A 85 7.65 -13.43 -1.13
CA VAL A 85 6.62 -14.39 -1.57
C VAL A 85 6.41 -14.30 -3.07
N HIS A 86 6.20 -13.09 -3.60
CA HIS A 86 5.91 -12.92 -5.03
C HIS A 86 7.12 -13.10 -5.94
N GLY A 87 8.33 -12.81 -5.47
CA GLY A 87 9.56 -13.15 -6.19
C GLY A 87 9.74 -14.67 -6.34
N ALA A 88 9.47 -15.44 -5.27
CA ALA A 88 9.52 -16.90 -5.31
C ALA A 88 8.40 -17.49 -6.19
N ILE A 89 7.16 -17.00 -6.08
CA ILE A 89 6.05 -17.40 -6.97
C ILE A 89 6.43 -17.18 -8.43
N TYR A 90 6.97 -16.00 -8.75
CA TYR A 90 7.36 -15.65 -10.11
C TYR A 90 8.41 -16.62 -10.67
N ASP A 91 9.50 -16.86 -9.93
CA ASP A 91 10.57 -17.75 -10.40
C ASP A 91 10.08 -19.19 -10.58
N ALA A 92 9.20 -19.68 -9.68
CA ALA A 92 8.63 -21.02 -9.81
C ALA A 92 7.72 -21.16 -11.06
N VAL A 93 6.87 -20.17 -11.31
CA VAL A 93 5.99 -20.13 -12.50
C VAL A 93 6.80 -19.92 -13.77
N ASN A 94 7.75 -18.99 -13.77
CA ASN A 94 8.57 -18.69 -14.93
C ASN A 94 9.54 -19.84 -15.30
N ALA A 95 10.00 -20.65 -14.34
CA ALA A 95 10.77 -21.87 -14.61
C ALA A 95 9.98 -22.91 -15.43
N ILE A 96 8.64 -22.88 -15.36
CA ILE A 96 7.73 -23.73 -16.14
C ILE A 96 7.38 -23.06 -17.46
N ASP A 97 6.97 -21.79 -17.42
CA ASP A 97 6.46 -21.00 -18.55
C ASP A 97 7.57 -20.54 -19.51
N LYS A 98 8.72 -20.15 -18.95
CA LYS A 98 9.95 -19.68 -19.67
C LYS A 98 9.75 -18.43 -20.53
N GLY A 99 8.67 -17.67 -20.30
CA GLY A 99 8.34 -16.49 -21.10
C GLY A 99 9.21 -15.27 -20.83
N HIS A 100 9.89 -15.20 -19.69
CA HIS A 100 10.66 -14.03 -19.25
C HIS A 100 11.98 -14.48 -18.57
N LYS A 101 12.90 -13.52 -18.40
CA LYS A 101 14.11 -13.75 -17.60
C LYS A 101 13.73 -14.00 -16.14
N ALA A 102 14.37 -15.00 -15.52
CA ALA A 102 14.18 -15.28 -14.10
C ALA A 102 14.64 -14.10 -13.22
N TYR A 103 14.05 -13.98 -12.05
CA TYR A 103 14.52 -13.07 -11.00
C TYR A 103 15.78 -13.62 -10.33
N ASN A 104 15.73 -14.87 -9.84
CA ASN A 104 16.89 -15.66 -9.44
C ASN A 104 17.23 -16.64 -10.55
N SER A 105 18.50 -16.76 -10.93
CA SER A 105 18.93 -17.64 -12.03
C SER A 105 18.99 -19.12 -11.61
N GLY A 106 19.00 -20.03 -12.57
CA GLY A 106 19.33 -21.45 -12.38
C GLY A 106 18.16 -22.39 -12.13
N LEU A 107 16.93 -21.90 -12.03
CA LEU A 107 15.74 -22.72 -11.89
C LEU A 107 15.21 -23.20 -13.24
N SER A 108 14.87 -24.49 -13.33
CA SER A 108 14.26 -25.09 -14.52
C SER A 108 13.29 -26.20 -14.14
N ALA A 109 12.16 -26.24 -14.81
CA ALA A 109 11.15 -27.27 -14.62
C ALA A 109 10.60 -27.74 -15.98
N PRO A 110 10.03 -28.97 -16.06
CA PRO A 110 9.27 -29.39 -17.23
C PRO A 110 8.10 -28.44 -17.51
N SER A 111 7.83 -28.15 -18.77
CA SER A 111 6.67 -27.33 -19.16
C SER A 111 5.32 -27.96 -18.79
N SER A 112 5.30 -29.28 -18.51
CA SER A 112 4.13 -30.01 -18.03
C SER A 112 3.93 -29.91 -16.50
N ALA A 113 4.83 -29.27 -15.76
CA ALA A 113 4.69 -29.11 -14.31
C ALA A 113 3.47 -28.25 -13.94
N SER A 114 2.83 -28.57 -12.82
CA SER A 114 1.65 -27.83 -12.36
C SER A 114 2.04 -26.46 -11.83
N GLN A 115 1.66 -25.40 -12.57
CA GLN A 115 1.86 -24.03 -12.10
C GLN A 115 1.11 -23.76 -10.78
N ALA A 116 -0.08 -24.33 -10.61
CA ALA A 116 -0.86 -24.18 -9.38
C ALA A 116 -0.14 -24.77 -8.16
N ALA A 117 0.45 -25.96 -8.31
CA ALA A 117 1.25 -26.58 -7.24
C ALA A 117 2.53 -25.77 -6.97
N ALA A 118 3.18 -25.25 -8.02
CA ALA A 118 4.39 -24.45 -7.90
C ALA A 118 4.13 -23.15 -7.14
N VAL A 119 3.05 -22.42 -7.47
CA VAL A 119 2.63 -21.21 -6.76
C VAL A 119 2.36 -21.48 -5.30
N ALA A 120 1.55 -22.54 -5.01
CA ALA A 120 1.16 -22.88 -3.65
C ALA A 120 2.38 -23.22 -2.79
N GLN A 121 3.27 -24.05 -3.30
CA GLN A 121 4.45 -24.49 -2.57
C GLN A 121 5.47 -23.35 -2.37
N ALA A 122 5.72 -22.54 -3.41
CA ALA A 122 6.65 -21.42 -3.29
C ALA A 122 6.19 -20.40 -2.24
N ALA A 123 4.92 -20.03 -2.26
CA ALA A 123 4.36 -19.09 -1.28
C ALA A 123 4.39 -19.67 0.14
N HIS A 124 3.96 -20.91 0.30
CA HIS A 124 3.97 -21.63 1.58
C HIS A 124 5.36 -21.64 2.21
N ASP A 125 6.37 -22.11 1.49
CA ASP A 125 7.70 -22.30 2.05
C ASP A 125 8.38 -20.98 2.40
N VAL A 126 8.15 -19.90 1.62
CA VAL A 126 8.61 -18.56 2.01
C VAL A 126 7.93 -18.12 3.30
N LEU A 127 6.59 -18.26 3.41
CA LEU A 127 5.85 -17.87 4.61
C LEU A 127 6.29 -18.66 5.84
N ILE A 128 6.50 -19.98 5.72
CA ILE A 128 7.05 -20.82 6.80
C ILE A 128 8.45 -20.35 7.19
N GLY A 129 9.31 -20.05 6.20
CA GLY A 129 10.68 -19.63 6.44
C GLY A 129 10.82 -18.27 7.15
N ILE A 130 9.89 -17.34 6.91
CA ILE A 130 9.87 -16.03 7.60
C ILE A 130 9.09 -16.05 8.93
N THR A 131 8.38 -17.14 9.23
CA THR A 131 7.58 -17.27 10.45
C THR A 131 8.45 -17.78 11.60
N PRO A 132 8.60 -17.02 12.71
CA PRO A 132 9.32 -17.46 13.89
C PRO A 132 8.88 -18.82 14.39
N ALA A 133 9.83 -19.63 14.86
CA ALA A 133 9.58 -21.00 15.30
C ALA A 133 8.50 -21.11 16.39
N ALA A 134 8.42 -20.11 17.27
CA ALA A 134 7.46 -20.07 18.38
C ALA A 134 5.99 -19.81 17.92
N LEU A 135 5.76 -19.34 16.71
CA LEU A 135 4.43 -19.04 16.20
C LEU A 135 3.80 -20.28 15.52
N THR A 136 3.63 -21.36 16.28
CA THR A 136 3.10 -22.63 15.77
C THR A 136 1.73 -22.50 15.14
N ALA A 137 0.80 -21.78 15.78
CA ALA A 137 -0.54 -21.55 15.24
C ALA A 137 -0.55 -20.82 13.89
N VAL A 138 0.44 -19.95 13.63
CA VAL A 138 0.61 -19.30 12.33
C VAL A 138 1.11 -20.33 11.30
N LYS A 139 2.06 -21.17 11.67
CA LYS A 139 2.55 -22.25 10.80
C LYS A 139 1.47 -23.25 10.46
N ASP A 140 0.70 -23.72 11.45
CA ASP A 140 -0.43 -24.64 11.24
C ASP A 140 -1.46 -24.05 10.26
N ARG A 141 -1.69 -22.74 10.36
CA ARG A 141 -2.55 -22.03 9.41
C ARG A 141 -1.98 -22.01 8.00
N ILE A 142 -0.67 -21.76 7.84
CA ILE A 142 0.00 -21.76 6.53
C ILE A 142 -0.03 -23.18 5.93
N ASP A 143 0.20 -24.22 6.72
CA ASP A 143 0.12 -25.62 6.31
C ASP A 143 -1.30 -25.98 5.83
N ALA A 144 -2.32 -25.55 6.56
CA ALA A 144 -3.72 -25.74 6.16
C ALA A 144 -4.05 -25.06 4.82
N MET A 145 -3.49 -23.87 4.57
CA MET A 145 -3.65 -23.16 3.28
C MET A 145 -2.98 -23.93 2.13
N LEU A 146 -1.81 -24.54 2.36
CA LEU A 146 -1.15 -25.40 1.37
C LEU A 146 -2.00 -26.64 1.08
N ALA A 147 -2.44 -27.34 2.12
CA ALA A 147 -3.28 -28.53 1.98
C ALA A 147 -4.57 -28.21 1.19
N ALA A 148 -5.22 -27.09 1.46
CA ALA A 148 -6.40 -26.64 0.73
C ALA A 148 -6.09 -26.33 -0.76
N SER A 149 -4.88 -25.84 -1.06
CA SER A 149 -4.46 -25.52 -2.43
C SER A 149 -4.04 -26.76 -3.22
N LEU A 150 -3.37 -27.73 -2.58
CA LEU A 150 -2.85 -28.95 -3.24
C LEU A 150 -3.89 -30.07 -3.31
N GLY A 151 -4.84 -30.12 -2.38
CA GLY A 151 -5.84 -31.20 -2.31
C GLY A 151 -6.67 -31.36 -3.59
N PRO A 152 -7.15 -30.30 -4.24
CA PRO A 152 -7.89 -30.40 -5.49
C PRO A 152 -7.07 -30.83 -6.72
N ILE A 153 -5.73 -30.77 -6.64
CA ILE A 153 -4.83 -31.15 -7.74
C ILE A 153 -4.58 -32.65 -7.68
N ALA A 154 -4.99 -33.37 -8.70
CA ALA A 154 -4.79 -34.81 -8.78
C ALA A 154 -3.29 -35.19 -8.68
N ASP A 155 -2.98 -36.25 -7.97
CA ASP A 155 -1.63 -36.78 -7.85
C ASP A 155 -1.09 -37.20 -9.21
N SER A 156 0.04 -36.68 -9.59
CA SER A 156 0.64 -36.86 -10.91
C SER A 156 2.10 -36.41 -10.93
N PRO A 157 2.89 -36.84 -11.91
CA PRO A 157 4.24 -36.29 -12.11
C PRO A 157 4.25 -34.76 -12.29
N ALA A 158 3.20 -34.19 -12.88
CA ALA A 158 3.05 -32.77 -13.06
C ALA A 158 2.90 -32.02 -11.70
N LYS A 159 2.08 -32.56 -10.79
CA LYS A 159 1.94 -32.04 -9.41
C LYS A 159 3.26 -32.11 -8.66
N ALA A 160 3.92 -33.27 -8.70
CA ALA A 160 5.20 -33.47 -8.04
C ALA A 160 6.30 -32.51 -8.54
N ALA A 161 6.38 -32.32 -9.88
CA ALA A 161 7.31 -31.37 -10.48
C ALA A 161 6.99 -29.93 -10.10
N GLY A 162 5.70 -29.56 -10.01
CA GLY A 162 5.25 -28.24 -9.53
C GLY A 162 5.67 -27.99 -8.07
N ILE A 163 5.45 -28.95 -7.18
CA ILE A 163 5.88 -28.88 -5.79
C ILE A 163 7.40 -28.69 -5.71
N LEU A 164 8.18 -29.54 -6.40
CA LEU A 164 9.64 -29.48 -6.38
C LEU A 164 10.18 -28.10 -6.80
N ILE A 165 9.68 -27.52 -7.90
CA ILE A 165 10.15 -26.21 -8.37
C ILE A 165 9.73 -25.09 -7.41
N GLY A 166 8.54 -25.20 -6.77
CA GLY A 166 8.10 -24.28 -5.72
C GLY A 166 9.05 -24.29 -4.51
N GLN A 167 9.43 -25.47 -4.03
CA GLN A 167 10.42 -25.65 -2.95
C GLN A 167 11.78 -25.04 -3.29
N GLN A 168 12.28 -25.30 -4.49
CA GLN A 168 13.56 -24.79 -4.95
C GLN A 168 13.55 -23.25 -5.04
N SER A 169 12.47 -22.69 -5.55
CA SER A 169 12.31 -21.23 -5.67
C SER A 169 12.23 -20.55 -4.31
N ALA A 170 11.46 -21.10 -3.39
CA ALA A 170 11.38 -20.59 -2.02
C ALA A 170 12.72 -20.66 -1.30
N ALA A 171 13.43 -21.80 -1.41
CA ALA A 171 14.76 -21.98 -0.81
C ALA A 171 15.78 -20.95 -1.36
N ALA A 172 15.78 -20.70 -2.67
CA ALA A 172 16.63 -19.69 -3.30
C ALA A 172 16.32 -18.27 -2.78
N MET A 173 15.04 -17.94 -2.66
CA MET A 173 14.60 -16.65 -2.10
C MET A 173 15.02 -16.48 -0.65
N LEU A 174 14.75 -17.47 0.20
CA LEU A 174 15.11 -17.43 1.61
C LEU A 174 16.62 -17.32 1.82
N LEU A 175 17.41 -18.05 1.01
CA LEU A 175 18.87 -17.94 1.03
C LEU A 175 19.36 -16.56 0.64
N ALA A 176 18.82 -15.98 -0.43
CA ALA A 176 19.18 -14.65 -0.90
C ALA A 176 18.86 -13.54 0.11
N ARG A 177 17.89 -13.79 1.00
CA ARG A 177 17.40 -12.83 2.00
C ARG A 177 17.78 -13.17 3.44
N ALA A 178 18.59 -14.21 3.67
CA ALA A 178 18.92 -14.72 5.01
C ALA A 178 19.58 -13.65 5.91
N ASN A 179 20.44 -12.80 5.33
CA ASN A 179 21.20 -11.78 6.05
C ASN A 179 21.02 -10.40 5.41
N ASP A 180 19.78 -10.05 5.08
CA ASP A 180 19.48 -8.81 4.37
C ASP A 180 19.33 -7.59 5.29
N GLY A 181 19.31 -7.75 6.60
CA GLY A 181 19.20 -6.70 7.61
C GLY A 181 17.75 -6.31 7.95
N ARG A 182 16.71 -6.90 7.30
CA ARG A 182 15.31 -6.47 7.51
C ARG A 182 14.78 -6.73 8.93
N LEU A 183 15.39 -7.68 9.66
CA LEU A 183 14.99 -8.07 11.03
C LEU A 183 15.86 -7.42 12.10
N ASP A 184 16.85 -6.63 11.71
CA ASP A 184 17.67 -5.88 12.66
C ASP A 184 16.83 -4.84 13.40
N VAL A 185 17.33 -4.36 14.53
CA VAL A 185 16.65 -3.32 15.31
C VAL A 185 17.57 -2.12 15.43
N GLU A 186 17.39 -1.17 14.55
CA GLU A 186 18.18 0.05 14.49
C GLU A 186 17.29 1.30 14.61
N PRO A 187 17.51 2.17 15.58
CA PRO A 187 16.81 3.44 15.66
C PRO A 187 17.44 4.48 14.71
N PHE A 188 16.65 5.47 14.29
CA PHE A 188 17.21 6.64 13.64
C PHE A 188 17.97 7.53 14.64
N PRO A 189 19.06 8.20 14.23
CA PRO A 189 19.69 9.21 15.05
C PRO A 189 18.74 10.37 15.38
N ILE A 190 18.64 10.72 16.67
CA ILE A 190 17.82 11.83 17.16
C ILE A 190 18.72 13.07 17.32
N GLY A 191 18.20 14.24 16.93
CA GLY A 191 18.90 15.51 17.11
C GLY A 191 18.01 16.61 17.68
N THR A 192 18.59 17.74 18.04
CA THR A 192 17.91 18.88 18.67
C THR A 192 17.96 20.17 17.86
N GLY A 193 18.69 20.16 16.73
CA GLY A 193 18.78 21.35 15.87
C GLY A 193 17.52 21.64 15.06
N VAL A 194 17.40 22.87 14.58
CA VAL A 194 16.37 23.29 13.62
C VAL A 194 16.44 22.39 12.39
N GLY A 195 15.31 21.89 11.93
CA GLY A 195 15.22 20.97 10.77
C GLY A 195 15.56 19.52 11.08
N VAL A 196 16.13 19.20 12.25
CA VAL A 196 16.57 17.86 12.60
C VAL A 196 15.47 17.07 13.31
N TRP A 197 15.27 15.82 12.91
CA TRP A 197 14.24 14.95 13.43
C TRP A 197 14.47 14.54 14.89
N ARG A 198 13.37 14.46 15.61
CA ARG A 198 13.20 13.87 16.94
C ARG A 198 11.82 13.24 17.06
N THR A 199 11.63 12.43 18.09
CA THR A 199 10.33 11.81 18.36
C THR A 199 9.24 12.87 18.61
N VAL A 200 8.01 12.57 18.18
CA VAL A 200 6.87 13.48 18.28
C VAL A 200 5.84 12.90 19.24
N PRO A 201 5.48 13.59 20.33
CA PRO A 201 4.40 13.15 21.20
C PRO A 201 3.07 13.00 20.45
N PRO A 202 2.16 12.07 20.88
CA PRO A 202 2.28 11.20 22.07
C PRO A 202 3.14 9.96 21.83
N LEU A 203 3.61 9.68 20.60
CA LEU A 203 4.46 8.54 20.29
C LEU A 203 5.91 8.92 20.55
N SER A 204 6.56 8.20 21.49
CA SER A 204 7.99 8.34 21.76
C SER A 204 8.84 7.27 21.10
N ASN A 205 8.23 6.41 20.26
CA ASN A 205 8.94 5.34 19.59
C ASN A 205 9.85 5.87 18.48
N ASN A 206 10.95 5.15 18.27
CA ASN A 206 11.91 5.38 17.20
C ASN A 206 12.12 4.03 16.50
N VAL A 207 11.56 3.89 15.31
CA VAL A 207 11.41 2.57 14.67
C VAL A 207 11.85 2.59 13.21
N PHE A 208 12.19 1.42 12.70
CA PHE A 208 12.45 1.17 11.29
C PHE A 208 13.74 1.78 10.73
N GLY A 209 14.70 2.16 11.59
CA GLY A 209 16.00 2.68 11.13
C GLY A 209 16.78 1.64 10.33
N GLN A 210 16.64 0.36 10.66
CA GLN A 210 17.28 -0.75 9.92
C GLN A 210 16.92 -0.76 8.42
N PHE A 211 15.73 -0.32 8.03
CA PHE A 211 15.36 -0.29 6.62
C PHE A 211 16.22 0.65 5.77
N ALA A 212 17.00 1.53 6.42
CA ALA A 212 17.97 2.39 5.73
C ALA A 212 19.19 1.63 5.20
N THR A 213 19.44 0.42 5.67
CA THR A 213 20.62 -0.40 5.34
C THR A 213 20.27 -1.78 4.81
N VAL A 214 18.99 -2.13 4.73
CA VAL A 214 18.53 -3.40 4.16
C VAL A 214 19.07 -3.56 2.74
N THR A 215 19.61 -4.74 2.46
CA THR A 215 20.04 -5.10 1.10
C THR A 215 18.87 -5.02 0.13
N PRO A 216 18.93 -4.22 -0.95
CA PRO A 216 17.87 -4.17 -1.96
C PRO A 216 17.53 -5.54 -2.55
N LEU A 217 16.30 -5.72 -2.99
CA LEU A 217 15.86 -6.93 -3.69
C LEU A 217 16.40 -6.99 -5.13
N THR A 218 16.82 -5.86 -5.68
CA THR A 218 17.45 -5.76 -6.99
C THR A 218 18.90 -5.35 -6.85
N ASN A 219 19.72 -5.59 -7.89
CA ASN A 219 21.14 -5.20 -7.94
C ASN A 219 21.33 -3.68 -8.14
N ARG A 220 20.67 -2.89 -7.30
CA ARG A 220 20.67 -1.44 -7.34
C ARG A 220 21.48 -0.89 -6.15
N PRO A 221 22.38 0.09 -6.36
CA PRO A 221 22.94 0.83 -5.25
C PRO A 221 21.82 1.44 -4.38
N ILE A 222 21.92 1.30 -3.06
CA ILE A 222 20.87 1.67 -2.12
C ILE A 222 20.52 3.17 -2.20
N ASP A 223 21.52 4.01 -2.47
CA ASP A 223 21.43 5.47 -2.53
C ASP A 223 21.18 6.03 -3.94
N LYS A 224 20.96 5.16 -4.94
CA LYS A 224 20.82 5.57 -6.36
C LYS A 224 19.72 6.62 -6.58
N PHE A 225 18.69 6.61 -5.76
CA PHE A 225 17.55 7.51 -5.88
C PHE A 225 17.52 8.54 -4.75
N ARG A 226 18.70 9.05 -4.32
CA ARG A 226 18.82 10.12 -3.35
C ARG A 226 18.10 11.37 -3.83
N THR A 227 17.20 11.91 -3.00
CA THR A 227 16.51 13.18 -3.26
C THR A 227 17.38 14.37 -2.85
N SER A 228 16.91 15.59 -3.13
CA SER A 228 17.57 16.81 -2.67
C SER A 228 17.27 17.15 -1.19
N GLY A 229 16.49 16.32 -0.50
CA GLY A 229 16.03 16.61 0.86
C GLY A 229 14.89 17.63 0.90
N MET A 230 14.60 18.11 2.11
CA MET A 230 13.61 19.17 2.31
C MET A 230 14.07 20.49 1.68
N TYR A 231 13.14 21.40 1.42
CA TYR A 231 13.50 22.75 1.01
C TYR A 231 14.34 23.45 2.11
N PRO A 232 15.22 24.40 1.76
CA PRO A 232 15.87 25.25 2.75
C PRO A 232 14.83 25.90 3.66
N ILE A 233 15.01 25.84 4.98
CA ILE A 233 13.98 26.24 5.95
C ILE A 233 13.58 27.71 5.77
N THR A 234 14.51 28.57 5.39
CA THR A 234 14.27 30.00 5.15
C THR A 234 13.66 30.30 3.77
N SER A 235 13.40 29.28 2.94
CA SER A 235 12.86 29.49 1.58
C SER A 235 11.35 29.70 1.55
N PRO A 236 10.83 30.39 0.54
CA PRO A 236 9.38 30.52 0.30
C PRO A 236 8.68 29.18 0.06
N GLU A 237 9.36 28.22 -0.58
CA GLU A 237 8.83 26.89 -0.86
C GLU A 237 8.62 26.10 0.43
N TYR A 238 9.55 26.19 1.39
CA TYR A 238 9.38 25.60 2.71
C TYR A 238 8.20 26.23 3.46
N ALA A 239 8.10 27.57 3.42
CA ALA A 239 6.99 28.29 4.07
C ALA A 239 5.64 27.91 3.46
N ALA A 240 5.56 27.68 2.13
CA ALA A 240 4.36 27.20 1.46
C ALA A 240 3.94 25.81 1.98
N ASP A 241 4.85 24.83 1.99
CA ASP A 241 4.61 23.48 2.50
C ASP A 241 4.23 23.51 4.00
N PHE A 242 4.93 24.34 4.80
CA PHE A 242 4.66 24.52 6.22
C PHE A 242 3.25 25.03 6.48
N ASN A 243 2.86 26.11 5.80
CA ASN A 243 1.55 26.73 5.99
C ASN A 243 0.42 25.83 5.47
N GLU A 244 0.66 25.07 4.39
CA GLU A 244 -0.29 24.10 3.88
C GLU A 244 -0.59 23.00 4.91
N VAL A 245 0.45 22.33 5.43
CA VAL A 245 0.25 21.24 6.40
C VAL A 245 -0.27 21.77 7.73
N LYS A 246 0.13 22.98 8.15
CA LYS A 246 -0.40 23.64 9.36
C LYS A 246 -1.90 23.89 9.25
N ALA A 247 -2.36 24.40 8.11
CA ALA A 247 -3.77 24.72 7.88
C ALA A 247 -4.64 23.46 7.70
N LEU A 248 -4.14 22.46 6.95
CA LEU A 248 -4.91 21.30 6.54
C LEU A 248 -4.69 20.06 7.42
N GLY A 249 -3.51 19.91 8.03
CA GLY A 249 -3.10 18.72 8.77
C GLY A 249 -3.54 18.68 10.23
N ALA A 250 -4.04 19.78 10.79
CA ALA A 250 -4.36 19.90 12.20
C ALA A 250 -5.52 18.97 12.64
N GLN A 251 -5.43 18.41 13.84
CA GLN A 251 -6.50 17.63 14.45
C GLN A 251 -7.74 18.49 14.78
N SER A 252 -7.52 19.69 15.30
CA SER A 252 -8.55 20.68 15.62
C SER A 252 -8.27 22.00 14.92
N GLY A 253 -9.34 22.78 14.62
CA GLY A 253 -9.20 24.08 13.95
C GLY A 253 -8.72 24.01 12.50
N SER A 254 -8.70 22.84 11.89
CA SER A 254 -8.27 22.66 10.50
C SER A 254 -9.26 23.27 9.50
N SER A 255 -8.75 23.79 8.41
CA SER A 255 -9.56 24.22 7.26
C SER A 255 -9.97 23.11 6.30
N ARG A 256 -9.67 21.83 6.64
CA ARG A 256 -10.10 20.65 5.86
C ARG A 256 -11.61 20.58 5.73
N THR A 257 -12.08 20.25 4.52
CA THR A 257 -13.46 19.82 4.30
C THR A 257 -13.73 18.40 4.82
N ALA A 258 -15.00 18.03 4.97
CA ALA A 258 -15.38 16.65 5.31
C ALA A 258 -14.84 15.62 4.29
N ALA A 259 -14.88 15.93 2.99
CA ALA A 259 -14.34 15.07 1.93
C ALA A 259 -12.82 14.88 2.06
N GLN A 260 -12.09 15.92 2.43
CA GLN A 260 -10.65 15.85 2.69
C GLN A 260 -10.35 15.03 3.94
N THR A 261 -11.18 15.10 4.99
CA THR A 261 -11.05 14.26 6.18
C THR A 261 -11.27 12.78 5.85
N LEU A 262 -12.24 12.44 5.00
CA LEU A 262 -12.43 11.09 4.50
C LEU A 262 -11.23 10.59 3.68
N LEU A 263 -10.64 11.44 2.82
CA LEU A 263 -9.42 11.12 2.10
C LEU A 263 -8.25 10.86 3.05
N ALA A 264 -8.08 11.71 4.06
CA ALA A 264 -7.06 11.52 5.09
C ALA A 264 -7.17 10.14 5.76
N GLY A 265 -8.38 9.75 6.18
CA GLY A 265 -8.63 8.43 6.76
C GLY A 265 -8.40 7.29 5.78
N PHE A 266 -8.83 7.44 4.52
CA PHE A 266 -8.63 6.45 3.47
C PHE A 266 -7.17 6.08 3.28
N VAL A 267 -6.27 7.08 3.20
CA VAL A 267 -4.83 6.87 2.98
C VAL A 267 -4.03 6.71 4.28
N SER A 268 -4.67 6.68 5.46
CA SER A 268 -3.99 6.36 6.72
C SER A 268 -3.96 4.87 7.02
N ALA A 269 -4.83 4.07 6.40
CA ALA A 269 -4.81 2.63 6.52
C ALA A 269 -3.50 2.05 5.96
N ASN A 270 -3.09 0.88 6.46
CA ASN A 270 -1.94 0.16 5.90
C ASN A 270 -2.14 -0.06 4.39
N PRO A 271 -1.24 0.46 3.52
CA PRO A 271 -1.43 0.38 2.07
C PRO A 271 -1.29 -1.03 1.51
N VAL A 272 -0.52 -1.91 2.16
CA VAL A 272 -0.20 -3.25 1.63
C VAL A 272 -1.47 -4.08 1.40
N PRO A 273 -2.38 -4.27 2.38
CA PRO A 273 -3.56 -5.10 2.16
C PRO A 273 -4.52 -4.56 1.09
N TYR A 274 -4.95 -3.30 1.20
CA TYR A 274 -6.03 -2.80 0.36
C TYR A 274 -5.58 -2.47 -1.07
N MET A 275 -4.32 -2.04 -1.26
CA MET A 275 -3.80 -1.80 -2.62
C MET A 275 -3.58 -3.11 -3.38
N ASN A 276 -3.12 -4.17 -2.70
CA ASN A 276 -3.04 -5.50 -3.29
C ASN A 276 -4.42 -6.09 -3.60
N GLN A 277 -5.44 -5.82 -2.77
CA GLN A 277 -6.82 -6.17 -3.12
C GLN A 277 -7.24 -5.50 -4.44
N GLY A 278 -6.91 -4.23 -4.62
CA GLY A 278 -7.15 -3.52 -5.87
C GLY A 278 -6.44 -4.16 -7.06
N LEU A 279 -5.17 -4.56 -6.90
CA LEU A 279 -4.44 -5.29 -7.95
C LEU A 279 -5.08 -6.64 -8.28
N ARG A 280 -5.52 -7.42 -7.30
CA ARG A 280 -6.25 -8.67 -7.53
C ARG A 280 -7.53 -8.42 -8.34
N ASN A 281 -8.30 -7.40 -7.98
CA ASN A 281 -9.52 -7.05 -8.71
C ASN A 281 -9.24 -6.65 -10.17
N ILE A 282 -8.15 -5.91 -10.40
CA ILE A 282 -7.71 -5.57 -11.76
C ILE A 282 -7.29 -6.82 -12.54
N ALA A 283 -6.51 -7.71 -11.92
CA ALA A 283 -6.05 -8.96 -12.56
C ALA A 283 -7.23 -9.84 -12.99
N VAL A 284 -8.24 -10.00 -12.13
CA VAL A 284 -9.49 -10.70 -12.46
C VAL A 284 -10.23 -10.01 -13.59
N ALA A 285 -10.45 -8.70 -13.51
CA ALA A 285 -11.18 -7.92 -14.51
C ALA A 285 -10.49 -7.94 -15.89
N LYS A 286 -9.17 -8.12 -15.91
CA LYS A 286 -8.35 -8.21 -17.14
C LYS A 286 -8.18 -9.65 -17.64
N GLY A 287 -8.67 -10.66 -16.92
CA GLY A 287 -8.53 -12.06 -17.29
C GLY A 287 -7.08 -12.51 -17.45
N LEU A 288 -6.18 -12.04 -16.56
CA LEU A 288 -4.77 -12.36 -16.64
C LEU A 288 -4.54 -13.86 -16.39
N SER A 289 -3.65 -14.48 -17.18
CA SER A 289 -3.19 -15.85 -16.94
C SER A 289 -2.29 -15.93 -15.70
N THR A 290 -2.11 -17.15 -15.16
CA THR A 290 -1.21 -17.40 -14.01
C THR A 290 0.20 -16.82 -14.21
N PRO A 291 0.89 -17.03 -15.36
CA PRO A 291 2.20 -16.38 -15.59
C PRO A 291 2.14 -14.86 -15.61
N ALA A 292 1.12 -14.27 -16.23
CA ALA A 292 0.95 -12.83 -16.26
C ALA A 292 0.67 -12.24 -14.86
N GLN A 293 -0.10 -12.95 -14.03
CA GLN A 293 -0.33 -12.55 -12.64
C GLN A 293 0.95 -12.69 -11.80
N ALA A 294 1.69 -13.78 -11.95
CA ALA A 294 2.97 -13.96 -11.26
C ALA A 294 3.95 -12.81 -11.58
N LEU A 295 4.05 -12.42 -12.86
CA LEU A 295 4.85 -11.28 -13.29
C LEU A 295 4.34 -9.95 -12.71
N LEU A 296 3.03 -9.67 -12.79
CA LEU A 296 2.44 -8.44 -12.26
C LEU A 296 2.74 -8.26 -10.77
N PHE A 297 2.48 -9.31 -9.97
CA PHE A 297 2.68 -9.24 -8.52
C PHE A 297 4.16 -9.21 -8.12
N ALA A 298 5.03 -9.90 -8.83
CA ALA A 298 6.48 -9.78 -8.62
C ALA A 298 6.97 -8.37 -8.95
N GLN A 299 6.62 -7.85 -10.11
CA GLN A 299 7.04 -6.50 -10.57
C GLN A 299 6.56 -5.40 -9.61
N THR A 300 5.32 -5.47 -9.16
CA THR A 300 4.76 -4.47 -8.24
C THR A 300 5.30 -4.61 -6.83
N SER A 301 5.45 -5.82 -6.30
CA SER A 301 5.92 -6.06 -4.93
C SER A 301 7.42 -5.78 -4.78
N LEU A 302 8.26 -6.28 -5.67
CA LEU A 302 9.71 -6.03 -5.65
C LEU A 302 10.02 -4.53 -5.86
N GLY A 303 9.33 -3.88 -6.80
CA GLY A 303 9.52 -2.46 -7.07
C GLY A 303 9.11 -1.57 -5.89
N SER A 304 8.02 -1.89 -5.20
CA SER A 304 7.57 -1.12 -4.02
C SER A 304 8.41 -1.40 -2.77
N ALA A 305 8.91 -2.61 -2.59
CA ALA A 305 9.82 -2.95 -1.50
C ALA A 305 11.17 -2.24 -1.67
N ASP A 306 11.76 -2.26 -2.87
CA ASP A 306 12.99 -1.52 -3.18
C ASP A 306 12.81 0.01 -3.07
N ALA A 307 11.62 0.51 -3.41
CA ALA A 307 11.29 1.91 -3.18
C ALA A 307 11.29 2.28 -1.69
N LEU A 308 10.79 1.39 -0.83
CA LEU A 308 10.83 1.59 0.63
C LEU A 308 12.26 1.57 1.16
N ILE A 309 13.10 0.62 0.74
CA ILE A 309 14.51 0.56 1.15
C ILE A 309 15.22 1.88 0.77
N ALA A 310 15.08 2.32 -0.47
CA ALA A 310 15.64 3.60 -0.93
C ALA A 310 15.09 4.79 -0.13
N CYS A 311 13.80 4.78 0.18
CA CYS A 311 13.15 5.80 0.98
C CYS A 311 13.74 5.90 2.39
N PHE A 312 13.90 4.78 3.08
CA PHE A 312 14.45 4.76 4.45
C PHE A 312 15.94 5.11 4.47
N ASN A 313 16.71 4.72 3.45
CA ASN A 313 18.07 5.19 3.27
C ASN A 313 18.14 6.72 3.09
N ASP A 314 17.21 7.28 2.34
CA ASP A 314 17.10 8.73 2.14
C ASP A 314 16.66 9.45 3.45
N LYS A 315 15.74 8.86 4.24
CA LYS A 315 15.39 9.35 5.58
C LYS A 315 16.59 9.43 6.53
N LEU A 316 17.45 8.41 6.49
CA LEU A 316 18.67 8.39 7.30
C LEU A 316 19.66 9.49 6.88
N ALA A 317 19.73 9.79 5.58
CA ALA A 317 20.59 10.86 5.07
C ALA A 317 20.12 12.25 5.51
N TRP A 318 18.84 12.53 5.36
CA TRP A 318 18.28 13.86 5.60
C TRP A 318 17.87 14.11 7.05
N LYS A 319 17.39 13.10 7.76
CA LYS A 319 16.94 13.21 9.17
C LYS A 319 16.02 14.40 9.43
N ALA A 320 15.13 14.69 8.47
CA ALA A 320 14.27 15.86 8.50
C ALA A 320 13.19 15.76 9.58
N TRP A 321 12.98 16.84 10.32
CA TRP A 321 11.93 16.93 11.33
C TRP A 321 10.52 16.79 10.73
N ARG A 322 9.56 16.47 11.59
CA ARG A 322 8.14 16.34 11.22
C ARG A 322 7.42 17.68 11.29
N PRO A 323 6.30 17.85 10.56
CA PRO A 323 5.50 19.08 10.61
C PRO A 323 5.14 19.53 12.02
N GLN A 324 4.75 18.62 12.92
CA GLN A 324 4.41 18.98 14.30
C GLN A 324 5.59 19.61 15.03
N THR A 325 6.78 19.05 14.94
CA THR A 325 7.99 19.64 15.54
C THR A 325 8.28 21.01 14.93
N ALA A 326 8.24 21.12 13.62
CA ALA A 326 8.49 22.37 12.90
C ALA A 326 7.49 23.46 13.29
N ILE A 327 6.21 23.13 13.40
CA ILE A 327 5.16 24.10 13.76
C ILE A 327 5.31 24.57 15.22
N HIS A 328 5.65 23.66 16.13
CA HIS A 328 5.91 24.05 17.53
C HIS A 328 7.12 24.99 17.66
N GLU A 329 8.15 24.78 16.87
CA GLU A 329 9.44 25.45 16.99
C GLU A 329 9.68 26.56 15.95
N ALA A 330 8.66 26.94 15.16
CA ALA A 330 8.81 27.94 14.09
C ALA A 330 9.33 29.30 14.55
N ALA A 331 9.18 29.65 15.84
CA ALA A 331 9.78 30.88 16.38
C ALA A 331 11.31 30.92 16.26
N THR A 332 11.98 29.78 16.08
CA THR A 332 13.43 29.66 16.03
C THR A 332 13.96 29.21 14.67
N ASP A 333 13.11 29.01 13.66
CA ASP A 333 13.49 28.48 12.37
C ASP A 333 14.10 29.51 11.41
N GLY A 334 14.02 30.79 11.76
CA GLY A 334 14.58 31.90 10.98
C GLY A 334 13.78 32.27 9.74
N ASN A 335 12.57 31.74 9.57
CA ASN A 335 11.69 32.06 8.45
C ASN A 335 10.52 32.94 8.91
N PRO A 336 10.47 34.22 8.50
CA PRO A 336 9.40 35.13 8.95
C PRO A 336 8.02 34.80 8.38
N ALA A 337 7.94 33.88 7.40
CA ALA A 337 6.69 33.45 6.80
C ALA A 337 6.10 32.20 7.46
N THR A 338 6.75 31.65 8.48
CA THR A 338 6.26 30.56 9.33
C THR A 338 5.91 31.11 10.71
N ALA A 339 4.79 30.69 11.26
CA ALA A 339 4.35 31.13 12.58
C ALA A 339 4.21 29.91 13.53
N PRO A 340 4.73 29.97 14.78
CA PRO A 340 4.62 28.87 15.71
C PRO A 340 3.19 28.64 16.18
N ASP A 341 2.90 27.40 16.57
CA ASP A 341 1.70 27.02 17.29
C ASP A 341 2.02 25.81 18.18
N ALA A 342 2.27 26.06 19.45
CA ALA A 342 2.63 25.04 20.42
C ALA A 342 1.50 24.05 20.75
N THR A 343 0.26 24.34 20.33
CA THR A 343 -0.92 23.49 20.56
C THR A 343 -1.25 22.63 19.36
N TRP A 344 -0.61 22.86 18.21
CA TRP A 344 -0.88 22.13 16.99
C TRP A 344 -0.52 20.64 17.13
N THR A 345 -1.47 19.80 16.76
CA THR A 345 -1.26 18.34 16.65
C THR A 345 -1.76 17.84 15.30
N SER A 346 -1.07 16.85 14.76
CA SER A 346 -1.51 16.19 13.52
C SER A 346 -2.83 15.45 13.71
N LEU A 347 -3.62 15.28 12.62
CA LEU A 347 -4.92 14.58 12.67
C LEU A 347 -4.82 13.19 13.28
N PHE A 348 -3.77 12.45 12.95
CA PHE A 348 -3.43 11.17 13.56
C PHE A 348 -2.01 11.22 14.12
N ALA A 349 -1.66 10.31 15.03
CA ALA A 349 -0.35 10.27 15.65
C ALA A 349 0.78 10.14 14.61
N THR A 350 1.75 11.04 14.69
CA THR A 350 2.90 11.10 13.76
C THR A 350 3.77 9.86 13.92
N PRO A 351 4.13 9.16 12.82
CA PRO A 351 5.01 7.99 12.88
C PRO A 351 6.41 8.30 13.45
N GLY A 352 6.97 7.34 14.19
CA GLY A 352 8.26 7.48 14.91
C GLY A 352 9.50 7.32 14.03
N TYR A 353 9.62 8.09 12.95
CA TYR A 353 10.78 8.16 12.05
C TYR A 353 10.79 9.48 11.26
N PRO A 354 11.94 9.89 10.66
CA PRO A 354 12.07 11.17 9.96
C PRO A 354 11.02 11.41 8.86
N ASP A 355 10.77 12.71 8.57
CA ASP A 355 9.77 13.11 7.58
C ASP A 355 10.14 12.72 6.15
N GLN A 356 11.27 13.24 5.67
CA GLN A 356 11.72 13.26 4.27
C GLN A 356 12.48 11.98 3.89
N PRO A 357 12.10 11.31 2.79
CA PRO A 357 10.85 11.39 2.03
C PRO A 357 9.72 10.54 2.65
N SER A 358 8.48 10.65 2.13
CA SER A 358 7.33 9.88 2.62
C SER A 358 7.39 8.40 2.24
N GLY A 359 7.49 7.51 3.24
CA GLY A 359 7.52 6.05 3.02
C GLY A 359 6.24 5.53 2.36
N TYR A 360 5.09 6.09 2.73
CA TYR A 360 3.81 5.71 2.15
C TYR A 360 3.78 5.98 0.64
N ASN A 361 4.27 7.16 0.22
CA ASN A 361 4.32 7.52 -1.19
C ASN A 361 5.39 6.77 -1.98
N CYS A 362 6.51 6.38 -1.33
CA CYS A 362 7.49 5.47 -1.94
C CYS A 362 6.85 4.13 -2.31
N TYR A 363 6.14 3.51 -1.36
CA TYR A 363 5.44 2.24 -1.58
C TYR A 363 4.35 2.38 -2.64
N THR A 364 3.44 3.34 -2.46
CA THR A 364 2.30 3.54 -3.36
C THR A 364 2.74 3.79 -4.79
N ALA A 365 3.72 4.68 -4.99
CA ALA A 365 4.21 4.98 -6.32
C ALA A 365 5.00 3.81 -6.92
N GLY A 366 5.77 3.06 -6.12
CA GLY A 366 6.42 1.82 -6.57
C GLY A 366 5.43 0.82 -7.13
N LEU A 367 4.35 0.55 -6.39
CA LEU A 367 3.31 -0.39 -6.77
C LEU A 367 2.53 0.07 -8.02
N TRP A 368 2.01 1.29 -8.03
CA TRP A 368 1.14 1.73 -9.13
C TRP A 368 1.91 2.13 -10.40
N HIS A 369 3.16 2.57 -10.30
CA HIS A 369 4.03 2.71 -11.49
C HIS A 369 4.47 1.35 -12.00
N GLY A 370 4.71 0.36 -11.14
CA GLY A 370 4.94 -1.03 -11.57
C GLY A 370 3.76 -1.57 -12.37
N ALA A 371 2.53 -1.43 -11.84
CA ALA A 371 1.32 -1.80 -12.56
C ALA A 371 1.17 -1.04 -13.90
N ARG A 372 1.45 0.27 -13.91
CA ARG A 372 1.42 1.07 -15.13
C ARG A 372 2.40 0.56 -16.19
N LEU A 373 3.60 0.16 -15.82
CA LEU A 373 4.60 -0.40 -16.72
C LEU A 373 4.15 -1.76 -17.25
N PHE A 374 3.67 -2.64 -16.38
CA PHE A 374 3.11 -3.94 -16.77
C PHE A 374 1.98 -3.83 -17.80
N PHE A 375 1.01 -2.93 -17.58
CA PHE A 375 -0.13 -2.75 -18.49
C PHE A 375 0.18 -1.86 -19.70
N GLY A 376 1.34 -1.22 -19.76
CA GLY A 376 1.71 -0.26 -20.82
C GLY A 376 0.83 1.00 -20.85
N THR A 377 -0.02 1.21 -19.84
CA THR A 377 -0.96 2.33 -19.78
C THR A 377 -1.23 2.79 -18.36
N ASP A 378 -1.51 4.08 -18.20
CA ASP A 378 -2.01 4.65 -16.95
C ASP A 378 -3.55 4.52 -16.82
N ARG A 379 -4.25 4.33 -17.95
CA ARG A 379 -5.72 4.37 -18.02
C ARG A 379 -6.32 2.99 -17.74
N VAL A 380 -6.57 2.72 -16.48
CA VAL A 380 -7.30 1.54 -16.00
C VAL A 380 -8.32 2.00 -14.97
N SER A 381 -9.57 1.56 -15.13
CA SER A 381 -10.64 1.84 -14.17
C SER A 381 -10.68 0.73 -13.12
N PHE A 382 -10.68 1.12 -11.86
CA PHE A 382 -10.76 0.20 -10.73
C PHE A 382 -11.23 0.93 -9.46
N THR A 383 -11.54 0.16 -8.44
CA THR A 383 -11.98 0.67 -7.14
C THR A 383 -11.08 0.11 -6.04
N LEU A 384 -10.70 0.96 -5.11
CA LEU A 384 -10.04 0.59 -3.87
C LEU A 384 -11.01 0.74 -2.70
N THR A 385 -10.96 -0.20 -1.77
CA THR A 385 -11.70 -0.14 -0.51
C THR A 385 -10.70 -0.15 0.63
N SER A 386 -10.58 0.97 1.34
CA SER A 386 -9.76 1.10 2.53
C SER A 386 -10.59 0.84 3.79
N PRO A 387 -10.06 0.13 4.79
CA PRO A 387 -10.76 -0.06 6.06
C PRO A 387 -10.90 1.24 6.88
N GLY A 388 -10.19 2.31 6.48
CA GLY A 388 -10.09 3.52 7.26
C GLY A 388 -9.17 3.37 8.48
N VAL A 389 -9.29 4.29 9.43
CA VAL A 389 -8.50 4.31 10.65
C VAL A 389 -9.44 4.32 11.85
N PRO A 390 -9.44 3.30 12.71
CA PRO A 390 -10.23 3.33 13.94
C PRO A 390 -9.69 4.39 14.93
N ALA A 391 -10.56 4.91 15.76
CA ALA A 391 -10.14 5.75 16.88
C ALA A 391 -9.25 4.92 17.82
N ASN A 392 -8.12 5.48 18.20
CA ASN A 392 -7.22 4.90 19.20
C ASN A 392 -6.62 6.03 20.06
N PRO A 393 -7.32 6.47 21.12
CA PRO A 393 -6.83 7.54 21.98
C PRO A 393 -5.47 7.22 22.64
N ALA A 394 -5.22 5.95 22.96
CA ALA A 394 -3.94 5.54 23.55
C ALA A 394 -2.75 5.72 22.59
N ALA A 395 -3.00 5.62 21.27
CA ALA A 395 -2.00 5.90 20.24
C ALA A 395 -2.05 7.37 19.74
N GLY A 396 -2.81 8.25 20.40
CA GLY A 396 -2.97 9.64 19.99
C GLY A 396 -3.90 9.86 18.79
N ASN A 397 -4.71 8.87 18.40
CA ASN A 397 -5.70 8.96 17.33
C ASN A 397 -7.13 9.03 17.92
N PRO A 398 -7.57 10.17 18.47
CA PRO A 398 -8.88 10.27 19.09
C PRO A 398 -10.04 10.25 18.07
N VAL A 399 -9.72 10.51 16.79
CA VAL A 399 -10.70 10.56 15.69
C VAL A 399 -10.53 9.30 14.84
N GLY A 400 -11.57 8.45 14.82
CA GLY A 400 -11.71 7.37 13.86
C GLY A 400 -12.30 7.88 12.55
N VAL A 401 -11.84 7.34 11.44
CA VAL A 401 -12.45 7.57 10.12
C VAL A 401 -12.85 6.21 9.54
N ALA A 402 -14.14 6.04 9.31
CA ALA A 402 -14.69 4.81 8.76
C ALA A 402 -14.07 4.48 7.40
N GLY A 403 -14.03 3.20 7.07
CA GLY A 403 -13.60 2.73 5.76
C GLY A 403 -14.44 3.32 4.64
N SER A 404 -13.83 3.50 3.50
CA SER A 404 -14.47 4.09 2.33
C SER A 404 -13.97 3.44 1.04
N THR A 405 -14.75 3.64 -0.02
CA THR A 405 -14.46 3.16 -1.36
C THR A 405 -14.19 4.34 -2.28
N ARG A 406 -13.12 4.25 -3.08
CA ARG A 406 -12.77 5.27 -4.06
C ARG A 406 -12.52 4.64 -5.42
N SER A 407 -13.15 5.19 -6.45
CA SER A 407 -12.98 4.75 -7.84
C SER A 407 -11.95 5.61 -8.55
N TYR A 408 -11.11 4.96 -9.33
CA TYR A 408 -10.04 5.58 -10.10
C TYR A 408 -10.15 5.17 -11.57
N HIS A 409 -9.73 6.05 -12.47
CA HIS A 409 -9.61 5.80 -13.91
C HIS A 409 -8.15 5.80 -14.38
N ARG A 410 -7.23 6.00 -13.44
CA ARG A 410 -5.77 6.04 -13.68
C ARG A 410 -5.02 5.57 -12.45
N PHE A 411 -3.94 4.85 -12.64
CA PHE A 411 -3.03 4.48 -11.54
C PHE A 411 -2.44 5.71 -10.84
N THR A 412 -2.05 6.73 -11.61
CA THR A 412 -1.52 7.99 -11.07
C THR A 412 -2.55 8.78 -10.24
N GLY A 413 -3.83 8.48 -10.36
CA GLY A 413 -4.88 9.05 -9.50
C GLY A 413 -4.70 8.65 -8.04
N VAL A 414 -4.34 7.38 -7.78
CA VAL A 414 -4.05 6.90 -6.42
C VAL A 414 -2.83 7.61 -5.83
N ILE A 415 -1.77 7.77 -6.64
CA ILE A 415 -0.54 8.45 -6.19
C ILE A 415 -0.82 9.89 -5.79
N ARG A 416 -1.67 10.61 -6.54
CA ARG A 416 -2.08 11.97 -6.20
C ARG A 416 -2.87 12.01 -4.89
N ASP A 417 -3.86 11.14 -4.75
CA ASP A 417 -4.67 11.04 -3.53
C ASP A 417 -3.81 10.71 -2.30
N THR A 418 -2.75 9.90 -2.46
CA THR A 418 -1.84 9.60 -1.34
C THR A 418 -0.95 10.78 -0.98
N ILE A 419 -0.47 11.57 -1.95
CA ILE A 419 0.26 12.82 -1.67
C ILE A 419 -0.64 13.77 -0.86
N ASP A 420 -1.80 14.11 -1.39
CA ASP A 420 -2.71 15.05 -0.75
C ASP A 420 -3.18 14.53 0.63
N GLY A 421 -3.53 13.26 0.72
CA GLY A 421 -4.03 12.68 1.95
C GLY A 421 -2.99 12.63 3.08
N ARG A 422 -1.71 12.51 2.77
CA ARG A 422 -0.64 12.51 3.82
C ARG A 422 -0.40 13.91 4.39
N ILE A 423 -0.61 14.94 3.59
CA ILE A 423 -0.63 16.34 4.05
C ILE A 423 -1.85 16.56 4.95
N LEU A 424 -3.03 16.10 4.50
CA LEU A 424 -4.28 16.17 5.27
C LEU A 424 -4.21 15.42 6.60
N ASN A 425 -3.35 14.41 6.72
CA ASN A 425 -3.06 13.71 7.98
C ASN A 425 -2.19 14.53 8.93
N GLY A 426 -1.50 15.55 8.45
CA GLY A 426 -0.51 16.31 9.21
C GLY A 426 0.83 15.61 9.36
N TYR A 427 1.09 14.55 8.56
CA TYR A 427 2.28 13.72 8.72
C TYR A 427 3.51 14.24 8.01
N HIS A 428 3.32 14.88 6.85
CA HIS A 428 4.39 15.19 5.89
C HIS A 428 4.24 16.60 5.33
N PHE A 429 5.36 17.23 5.05
CA PHE A 429 5.43 18.32 4.09
C PHE A 429 5.20 17.80 2.67
N ARG A 430 4.60 18.61 1.78
CA ARG A 430 4.29 18.21 0.40
C ARG A 430 5.51 17.70 -0.35
N LYS A 431 6.66 18.35 -0.19
CA LYS A 431 7.91 17.92 -0.80
C LYS A 431 8.29 16.49 -0.40
N ALA A 432 8.10 16.11 0.86
CA ALA A 432 8.38 14.75 1.31
C ALA A 432 7.52 13.70 0.58
N ASP A 433 6.25 14.03 0.33
CA ASP A 433 5.32 13.15 -0.38
C ASP A 433 5.64 13.06 -1.88
N VAL A 434 5.95 14.20 -2.51
CA VAL A 434 6.34 14.25 -3.93
C VAL A 434 7.66 13.52 -4.18
N ASP A 435 8.66 13.71 -3.32
CA ASP A 435 9.94 13.03 -3.41
C ASP A 435 9.78 11.52 -3.18
N GLY A 436 8.91 11.12 -2.25
CA GLY A 436 8.56 9.72 -2.06
C GLY A 436 7.94 9.09 -3.31
N ALA A 437 7.01 9.77 -3.94
CA ALA A 437 6.41 9.32 -5.19
C ALA A 437 7.42 9.24 -6.34
N TRP A 438 8.39 10.16 -6.38
CA TRP A 438 9.48 10.13 -7.35
C TRP A 438 10.39 8.92 -7.15
N ILE A 439 10.79 8.59 -5.90
CA ILE A 439 11.58 7.39 -5.58
C ILE A 439 10.83 6.13 -6.03
N GLY A 440 9.53 6.01 -5.66
CA GLY A 440 8.72 4.86 -6.08
C GLY A 440 8.66 4.67 -7.58
N LYS A 441 8.45 5.77 -8.33
CA LYS A 441 8.50 5.75 -9.80
C LYS A 441 9.86 5.27 -10.32
N LYS A 442 10.96 5.76 -9.75
CA LYS A 442 12.32 5.39 -10.18
C LYS A 442 12.65 3.92 -9.88
N ALA A 443 12.23 3.41 -8.74
CA ALA A 443 12.40 2.00 -8.39
C ALA A 443 11.62 1.08 -9.34
N ALA A 444 10.37 1.39 -9.64
CA ALA A 444 9.58 0.65 -10.62
C ALA A 444 10.23 0.67 -12.03
N GLN A 445 10.70 1.81 -12.48
CA GLN A 445 11.40 1.94 -13.77
C GLN A 445 12.72 1.18 -13.81
N TRP A 446 13.47 1.15 -12.70
CA TRP A 446 14.71 0.40 -12.59
C TRP A 446 14.43 -1.10 -12.73
N LEU A 447 13.44 -1.61 -12.00
CA LEU A 447 13.06 -3.01 -12.04
C LEU A 447 12.61 -3.43 -13.44
N ASP A 448 11.72 -2.67 -14.07
CA ASP A 448 11.21 -2.92 -15.42
C ASP A 448 12.34 -2.97 -16.47
N LYS A 449 13.33 -2.10 -16.34
CA LYS A 449 14.45 -2.02 -17.28
C LYS A 449 15.45 -3.18 -17.13
N HIS A 450 15.66 -3.70 -15.92
CA HIS A 450 16.78 -4.61 -15.63
C HIS A 450 16.35 -6.04 -15.33
N TYR A 451 15.05 -6.26 -15.04
CA TYR A 451 14.49 -7.54 -14.67
C TYR A 451 13.29 -7.89 -15.57
N PHE A 452 12.95 -9.16 -15.59
CA PHE A 452 11.72 -9.65 -16.24
C PHE A 452 11.61 -9.38 -17.75
N ALA A 453 12.71 -9.14 -18.44
CA ALA A 453 12.65 -8.95 -19.89
C ALA A 453 12.10 -10.23 -20.55
N PRO A 454 11.22 -10.12 -21.58
CA PRO A 454 10.78 -11.27 -22.36
C PRO A 454 11.97 -12.06 -22.89
N VAL A 455 11.82 -13.39 -22.93
CA VAL A 455 12.75 -14.28 -23.63
C VAL A 455 12.23 -14.46 -25.05
N PRO A 456 13.09 -14.31 -26.10
CA PRO A 456 12.70 -14.46 -27.51
C PRO A 456 12.11 -15.82 -27.85
#